data_05a81b814f36d292292954a0b645b3c1
#
_entry.id   05a81b814f36d292292954a0b645b3c1
#
_cell.length_a   1.000
_cell.length_b   1.000
_cell.length_c   1.000
_cell.angle_alpha   90.00
_cell.angle_beta   90.00
_cell.angle_gamma   90.00
#
_symmetry.space_group_name_H-M   'P 1'
#
loop_
_entity.id
_entity.type
_entity.pdbx_description
1 polymer ?
#
loop_
_entity_poly.entity_id
_entity_poly.type
_entity_poly.pdbx_seq_one_letter_code
_entity_poly.pdbx_strand_id
1 'polypeptide(L)'
;LSRRRQRQMCIRDRLCTEEYNKIFGFRKSALNAPKDLIHVIDDYIKNKKGILRFDFSNVSFDYQVREILVNAIGKYLLNNAREGKFKNDPVVIFIDEAHQFLNKSIKDEYFDAKPLDSFELISKEARKYGLFLCIATQMPRDIPLGTLSQMGTFIVHRLINDQDKKAIESAASSANKNILSFLPILGEGEALLVGVDFPMPLLIKIDAPNTKPNSQTPRFTIKDK
;
A
#
# COMPACT_ATOMS: atom_id res chain seq x y z
N LEU A 1 -16.31 9.56 -38.10
CA LEU A 1 -16.13 10.10 -36.75
C LEU A 1 -14.63 10.10 -36.41
N SER A 2 -14.07 11.30 -36.13
CA SER A 2 -12.62 11.40 -35.89
C SER A 2 -12.22 10.56 -34.69
N ARG A 3 -11.02 9.93 -34.73
CA ARG A 3 -10.46 9.13 -33.62
C ARG A 3 -10.55 9.85 -32.26
N ARG A 4 -10.54 11.18 -32.27
CA ARG A 4 -10.70 12.03 -31.07
C ARG A 4 -12.11 11.97 -30.47
N ARG A 5 -13.17 11.90 -31.28
CA ARG A 5 -14.57 11.74 -30.81
C ARG A 5 -14.84 10.34 -30.26
N GLN A 6 -14.28 9.31 -30.91
CA GLN A 6 -14.37 7.93 -30.38
C GLN A 6 -13.70 7.79 -29.01
N ARG A 7 -12.56 8.46 -28.79
CA ARG A 7 -11.86 8.47 -27.51
C ARG A 7 -12.64 9.19 -26.41
N GLN A 8 -13.21 10.36 -26.71
CA GLN A 8 -14.04 11.07 -25.75
C GLN A 8 -15.27 10.27 -25.35
N MET A 9 -15.86 9.51 -26.28
CA MET A 9 -16.93 8.55 -25.97
C MET A 9 -16.44 7.44 -25.06
N CYS A 10 -15.33 6.78 -25.35
CA CYS A 10 -14.80 5.70 -24.51
C CYS A 10 -14.45 6.18 -23.08
N ILE A 11 -13.86 7.36 -22.93
CA ILE A 11 -13.58 7.93 -21.60
C ILE A 11 -14.87 8.26 -20.87
N ARG A 12 -15.84 8.88 -21.56
CA ARG A 12 -17.14 9.22 -20.99
C ARG A 12 -17.93 7.98 -20.58
N ASP A 13 -17.93 6.93 -21.42
CA ASP A 13 -18.63 5.69 -21.12
C ASP A 13 -18.00 4.98 -19.92
N ARG A 14 -16.67 4.99 -19.78
CA ARG A 14 -15.97 4.48 -18.60
C ARG A 14 -16.30 5.27 -17.34
N LEU A 15 -16.26 6.60 -17.40
CA LEU A 15 -16.59 7.47 -16.26
C LEU A 15 -18.09 7.40 -15.88
N CYS A 16 -18.94 6.93 -16.79
CA CYS A 16 -20.37 6.78 -16.55
C CYS A 16 -20.78 5.40 -16.02
N THR A 17 -19.85 4.47 -15.81
CA THR A 17 -20.15 3.20 -15.15
C THR A 17 -20.63 3.44 -13.71
N GLU A 18 -21.47 2.56 -13.22
CA GLU A 18 -22.06 2.68 -11.87
C GLU A 18 -20.98 2.67 -10.79
N GLU A 19 -19.91 1.89 -11.00
CA GLU A 19 -18.75 1.81 -10.09
C GLU A 19 -17.98 3.14 -9.99
N TYR A 20 -17.68 3.79 -11.12
CA TYR A 20 -17.03 5.09 -11.11
C TYR A 20 -17.89 6.19 -10.51
N ASN A 21 -19.21 6.14 -10.74
CA ASN A 21 -20.13 7.07 -10.12
C ASN A 21 -20.18 6.92 -8.59
N LYS A 22 -20.10 5.70 -8.07
CA LYS A 22 -20.02 5.44 -6.62
C LYS A 22 -18.72 5.99 -6.01
N ILE A 23 -17.61 5.91 -6.76
CA ILE A 23 -16.29 6.33 -6.27
C ILE A 23 -16.09 7.84 -6.38
N PHE A 24 -16.44 8.44 -7.51
CA PHE A 24 -16.13 9.84 -7.81
C PHE A 24 -17.31 10.81 -7.67
N GLY A 25 -18.50 10.30 -7.37
CA GLY A 25 -19.67 11.14 -7.12
C GLY A 25 -20.10 12.02 -8.31
N PHE A 26 -19.87 11.58 -9.56
CA PHE A 26 -20.17 12.36 -10.76
C PHE A 26 -21.66 12.63 -10.96
N ARG A 27 -22.54 11.82 -10.37
CA ARG A 27 -23.97 12.08 -10.36
C ARG A 27 -24.38 12.61 -8.99
N LYS A 28 -24.69 13.90 -8.91
CA LYS A 28 -25.41 14.46 -7.78
C LYS A 28 -26.82 13.84 -7.78
N SER A 29 -27.01 12.75 -7.09
CA SER A 29 -28.34 12.19 -6.87
C SER A 29 -28.54 11.94 -5.40
N ALA A 30 -29.60 12.56 -4.91
CA ALA A 30 -30.37 12.26 -3.71
C ALA A 30 -29.74 12.59 -2.34
N LEU A 31 -30.63 13.03 -1.47
CA LEU A 31 -30.48 13.38 -0.05
C LEU A 31 -29.80 12.30 0.84
N ASN A 32 -29.47 11.13 0.30
CA ASN A 32 -28.81 10.02 0.97
C ASN A 32 -27.55 9.54 0.21
N ALA A 33 -26.84 10.43 -0.50
CA ALA A 33 -25.58 10.06 -1.12
C ALA A 33 -24.58 9.61 -0.03
N PRO A 34 -23.87 8.48 -0.24
CA PRO A 34 -22.80 8.07 0.68
C PRO A 34 -21.80 9.21 0.81
N LYS A 35 -21.27 9.41 2.02
CA LYS A 35 -20.20 10.39 2.25
C LYS A 35 -19.08 10.13 1.27
N ASP A 36 -18.59 11.17 0.60
CA ASP A 36 -17.46 11.01 -0.29
C ASP A 36 -16.20 10.63 0.51
N LEU A 37 -15.23 10.05 -0.19
CA LEU A 37 -13.99 9.56 0.40
C LEU A 37 -13.24 10.66 1.18
N ILE A 38 -13.25 11.88 0.68
CA ILE A 38 -12.57 13.03 1.30
C ILE A 38 -13.22 13.37 2.62
N HIS A 39 -14.55 13.42 2.68
CA HIS A 39 -15.28 13.66 3.93
C HIS A 39 -14.98 12.60 4.99
N VAL A 40 -14.91 11.33 4.61
CA VAL A 40 -14.55 10.24 5.54
C VAL A 40 -13.15 10.42 6.11
N ILE A 41 -12.18 10.77 5.26
CA ILE A 41 -10.80 11.02 5.70
C ILE A 41 -10.75 12.27 6.59
N ASP A 42 -11.45 13.35 6.23
CA ASP A 42 -11.48 14.58 7.01
C ASP A 42 -12.13 14.38 8.37
N ASP A 43 -13.23 13.62 8.43
CA ASP A 43 -13.88 13.27 9.70
C ASP A 43 -12.91 12.44 10.59
N TYR A 44 -12.15 11.51 10.00
CA TYR A 44 -11.13 10.75 10.71
C TYR A 44 -10.01 11.66 11.24
N ILE A 45 -9.48 12.55 10.38
CA ILE A 45 -8.41 13.49 10.76
C ILE A 45 -8.87 14.41 11.91
N LYS A 46 -10.13 14.88 11.90
CA LYS A 46 -10.70 15.74 12.95
C LYS A 46 -10.90 14.98 14.26
N ASN A 47 -11.44 13.78 14.19
CA ASN A 47 -11.80 13.00 15.38
C ASN A 47 -10.63 12.22 15.95
N LYS A 48 -9.64 11.84 15.13
CA LYS A 48 -8.37 11.15 15.45
C LYS A 48 -8.53 9.96 16.41
N LYS A 49 -9.59 9.19 16.25
CA LYS A 49 -9.88 8.04 17.12
C LYS A 49 -9.94 6.76 16.29
N GLY A 50 -9.15 5.78 16.70
CA GLY A 50 -9.22 4.43 16.17
C GLY A 50 -8.47 4.24 14.86
N ILE A 51 -8.97 3.31 14.04
CA ILE A 51 -8.38 2.90 12.76
C ILE A 51 -9.38 3.19 11.65
N LEU A 52 -8.93 3.83 10.58
CA LEU A 52 -9.68 3.96 9.33
C LEU A 52 -9.16 2.92 8.34
N ARG A 53 -10.01 1.98 7.96
CA ARG A 53 -9.69 0.93 7.00
C ARG A 53 -10.35 1.19 5.66
N PHE A 54 -9.57 1.13 4.60
CA PHE A 54 -10.06 1.13 3.22
C PHE A 54 -10.01 -0.29 2.67
N ASP A 55 -11.15 -0.80 2.24
CA ASP A 55 -11.27 -2.11 1.64
C ASP A 55 -11.54 -1.97 0.14
N PHE A 56 -10.62 -2.50 -0.67
CA PHE A 56 -10.68 -2.45 -2.12
C PHE A 56 -11.15 -3.77 -2.76
N SER A 57 -11.62 -4.73 -1.96
CA SER A 57 -12.04 -6.05 -2.45
C SER A 57 -13.13 -5.97 -3.52
N ASN A 58 -14.05 -5.01 -3.36
CA ASN A 58 -15.17 -4.78 -4.28
C ASN A 58 -14.88 -3.76 -5.39
N VAL A 59 -13.66 -3.25 -5.50
CA VAL A 59 -13.26 -2.36 -6.59
C VAL A 59 -12.67 -3.20 -7.71
N SER A 60 -13.10 -2.97 -8.95
CA SER A 60 -12.58 -3.70 -10.11
C SER A 60 -11.06 -3.54 -10.27
N PHE A 61 -10.40 -4.60 -10.77
CA PHE A 61 -9.00 -4.53 -11.17
C PHE A 61 -8.80 -3.82 -12.52
N ASP A 62 -9.89 -3.58 -13.25
CA ASP A 62 -9.81 -2.98 -14.56
C ASP A 62 -9.33 -1.53 -14.47
N TYR A 63 -8.59 -1.11 -15.47
CA TYR A 63 -8.14 0.28 -15.67
C TYR A 63 -7.30 0.88 -14.53
N GLN A 64 -6.67 0.06 -13.70
CA GLN A 64 -5.82 0.52 -12.58
C GLN A 64 -6.56 1.45 -11.58
N VAL A 65 -7.86 1.25 -11.40
CA VAL A 65 -8.68 2.12 -10.52
C VAL A 65 -8.20 2.06 -9.08
N ARG A 66 -7.84 0.87 -8.60
CA ARG A 66 -7.34 0.66 -7.24
C ARG A 66 -6.06 1.44 -6.99
N GLU A 67 -5.11 1.34 -7.91
CA GLU A 67 -3.82 2.02 -7.85
C GLU A 67 -3.99 3.54 -7.87
N ILE A 68 -4.86 4.04 -8.74
CA ILE A 68 -5.18 5.48 -8.82
C ILE A 68 -5.80 5.97 -7.51
N LEU A 69 -6.77 5.23 -6.95
CA LEU A 69 -7.43 5.60 -5.70
C LEU A 69 -6.45 5.61 -4.52
N VAL A 70 -5.65 4.56 -4.39
CA VAL A 70 -4.63 4.46 -3.33
C VAL A 70 -3.63 5.60 -3.44
N ASN A 71 -3.16 5.90 -4.66
CA ASN A 71 -2.26 7.04 -4.88
C ASN A 71 -2.94 8.40 -4.56
N ALA A 72 -4.21 8.57 -4.91
CA ALA A 72 -4.96 9.80 -4.59
C ALA A 72 -5.13 9.98 -3.07
N ILE A 73 -5.43 8.90 -2.34
CA ILE A 73 -5.48 8.91 -0.87
C ILE A 73 -4.11 9.29 -0.30
N GLY A 74 -3.04 8.65 -0.76
CA GLY A 74 -1.68 8.97 -0.33
C GLY A 74 -1.34 10.44 -0.56
N LYS A 75 -1.64 10.97 -1.74
CA LYS A 75 -1.40 12.38 -2.07
C LYS A 75 -2.21 13.33 -1.19
N TYR A 76 -3.47 12.98 -0.93
CA TYR A 76 -4.32 13.76 -0.03
C TYR A 76 -3.77 13.80 1.40
N LEU A 77 -3.37 12.63 1.94
CA LEU A 77 -2.78 12.55 3.27
C LEU A 77 -1.44 13.29 3.35
N LEU A 78 -0.59 13.21 2.32
CA LEU A 78 0.66 13.95 2.28
C LEU A 78 0.44 15.47 2.29
N ASN A 79 -0.56 15.97 1.57
CA ASN A 79 -0.91 17.39 1.58
C ASN A 79 -1.38 17.83 2.97
N ASN A 80 -2.26 17.05 3.62
CA ASN A 80 -2.69 17.33 5.00
C ASN A 80 -1.51 17.30 5.99
N ALA A 81 -0.54 16.38 5.79
CA ALA A 81 0.67 16.33 6.59
C ALA A 81 1.51 17.60 6.43
N ARG A 82 1.72 18.07 5.18
CA ARG A 82 2.45 19.32 4.88
C ARG A 82 1.75 20.55 5.48
N GLU A 83 0.44 20.53 5.60
CA GLU A 83 -0.35 21.55 6.31
C GLU A 83 -0.20 21.47 7.84
N GLY A 84 0.55 20.49 8.36
CA GLY A 84 0.83 20.33 9.78
C GLY A 84 -0.25 19.61 10.59
N LYS A 85 -1.26 19.02 9.94
CA LYS A 85 -2.38 18.38 10.64
C LYS A 85 -2.00 17.16 11.48
N PHE A 86 -0.84 16.54 11.18
CA PHE A 86 -0.37 15.33 11.89
C PHE A 86 0.83 15.60 12.81
N LYS A 87 1.25 16.85 12.96
CA LYS A 87 2.44 17.19 13.74
C LYS A 87 2.32 16.83 15.22
N ASN A 88 1.14 17.08 15.81
CA ASN A 88 0.89 16.78 17.21
C ASN A 88 0.30 15.38 17.44
N ASP A 89 -0.38 14.84 16.44
CA ASP A 89 -1.02 13.52 16.47
C ASP A 89 -0.61 12.74 15.22
N PRO A 90 0.51 12.04 15.28
CA PRO A 90 1.05 11.31 14.14
C PRO A 90 0.09 10.24 13.62
N VAL A 91 0.13 10.05 12.29
CA VAL A 91 -0.67 9.04 11.60
C VAL A 91 0.27 8.04 10.94
N VAL A 92 -0.05 6.75 11.05
CA VAL A 92 0.64 5.67 10.37
C VAL A 92 -0.25 5.10 9.28
N ILE A 93 0.24 5.08 8.06
CA ILE A 93 -0.41 4.41 6.94
C ILE A 93 0.11 3.00 6.87
N PHE A 94 -0.78 2.00 6.94
CA PHE A 94 -0.47 0.61 6.67
C PHE A 94 -0.95 0.24 5.28
N ILE A 95 -0.06 -0.29 4.45
CA ILE A 95 -0.40 -0.81 3.12
C ILE A 95 -0.08 -2.28 3.10
N ASP A 96 -1.13 -3.10 3.06
CA ASP A 96 -1.00 -4.54 2.85
C ASP A 96 -0.89 -4.84 1.35
N GLU A 97 -0.13 -5.88 1.01
CA GLU A 97 0.20 -6.26 -0.38
C GLU A 97 0.68 -5.07 -1.23
N ALA A 98 1.58 -4.28 -0.66
CA ALA A 98 2.04 -3.00 -1.21
C ALA A 98 2.55 -3.09 -2.66
N HIS A 99 3.06 -4.26 -3.09
CA HIS A 99 3.50 -4.50 -4.47
C HIS A 99 2.37 -4.34 -5.50
N GLN A 100 1.10 -4.43 -5.08
CA GLN A 100 -0.04 -4.21 -5.97
C GLN A 100 -0.25 -2.72 -6.29
N PHE A 101 0.18 -1.83 -5.43
CA PHE A 101 -0.14 -0.40 -5.51
C PHE A 101 1.07 0.49 -5.80
N LEU A 102 2.26 0.10 -5.33
CA LEU A 102 3.48 0.83 -5.55
C LEU A 102 4.13 0.42 -6.88
N ASN A 103 5.01 1.25 -7.42
CA ASN A 103 5.66 1.03 -8.72
C ASN A 103 4.69 0.91 -9.90
N LYS A 104 3.59 1.64 -9.87
CA LYS A 104 2.66 1.71 -10.99
C LYS A 104 2.78 3.05 -11.70
N SER A 105 2.62 3.01 -13.00
CA SER A 105 2.46 4.18 -13.84
C SER A 105 1.22 4.01 -14.68
N ILE A 106 0.48 5.09 -14.86
CA ILE A 106 -0.63 5.09 -15.80
C ILE A 106 0.00 5.12 -17.19
N LYS A 107 -0.08 3.99 -17.90
CA LYS A 107 0.33 3.91 -19.30
C LYS A 107 -0.89 4.24 -20.14
N ASP A 108 -0.83 5.34 -20.86
CA ASP A 108 -1.76 5.67 -21.93
C ASP A 108 -0.95 5.75 -23.23
N GLU A 109 -1.46 5.20 -24.31
CA GLU A 109 -0.80 5.24 -25.64
C GLU A 109 -0.59 6.66 -26.16
N TYR A 110 -1.24 7.65 -25.55
CA TYR A 110 -1.33 9.02 -26.05
C TYR A 110 -0.89 10.11 -25.07
N PHE A 111 -0.61 9.78 -23.84
CA PHE A 111 -0.14 10.71 -22.82
C PHE A 111 1.11 10.17 -22.15
N ASP A 112 2.01 11.07 -21.79
CA ASP A 112 3.17 10.73 -20.98
C ASP A 112 2.73 9.98 -19.73
N ALA A 113 3.34 8.83 -19.48
CA ALA A 113 3.03 8.01 -18.32
C ALA A 113 3.27 8.84 -17.04
N LYS A 114 2.21 9.09 -16.27
CA LYS A 114 2.33 9.74 -14.96
C LYS A 114 2.59 8.66 -13.92
N PRO A 115 3.69 8.76 -13.17
CA PRO A 115 3.96 7.84 -12.08
C PRO A 115 2.93 8.03 -10.96
N LEU A 116 2.55 6.94 -10.31
CA LEU A 116 1.78 6.95 -9.08
C LEU A 116 2.76 6.98 -7.90
N ASP A 117 3.32 8.14 -7.60
CA ASP A 117 4.51 8.34 -6.77
C ASP A 117 4.22 8.83 -5.35
N SER A 118 2.96 8.94 -4.95
CA SER A 118 2.59 9.52 -3.65
C SER A 118 3.27 8.84 -2.47
N PHE A 119 3.38 7.51 -2.49
CA PHE A 119 3.99 6.75 -1.39
C PHE A 119 5.52 6.83 -1.41
N GLU A 120 6.13 6.98 -2.57
CA GLU A 120 7.55 7.28 -2.67
C GLU A 120 7.86 8.65 -2.05
N LEU A 121 7.03 9.65 -2.32
CA LEU A 121 7.15 10.97 -1.71
C LEU A 121 6.90 10.91 -0.19
N ILE A 122 5.89 10.15 0.25
CA ILE A 122 5.62 9.94 1.69
C ILE A 122 6.84 9.32 2.37
N SER A 123 7.44 8.28 1.79
CA SER A 123 8.61 7.62 2.39
C SER A 123 9.81 8.56 2.53
N LYS A 124 10.00 9.49 1.57
CA LYS A 124 11.12 10.42 1.54
C LYS A 124 10.98 11.59 2.51
N GLU A 125 9.78 12.11 2.73
CA GLU A 125 9.66 13.39 3.42
C GLU A 125 8.61 13.48 4.52
N ALA A 126 7.63 12.56 4.57
CA ALA A 126 6.44 12.75 5.38
C ALA A 126 6.68 12.57 6.89
N ARG A 127 7.75 11.86 7.27
CA ARG A 127 8.13 11.64 8.68
C ARG A 127 8.23 12.95 9.48
N LYS A 128 8.83 13.99 8.89
CA LYS A 128 8.99 15.32 9.54
C LYS A 128 7.66 16.04 9.78
N TYR A 129 6.59 15.60 9.11
CA TYR A 129 5.24 16.14 9.24
C TYR A 129 4.30 15.26 10.09
N GLY A 130 4.85 14.18 10.69
CA GLY A 130 4.08 13.26 11.52
C GLY A 130 3.29 12.22 10.74
N LEU A 131 3.61 11.98 9.46
CA LEU A 131 3.00 10.93 8.66
C LEU A 131 4.02 9.82 8.41
N PHE A 132 3.70 8.61 8.86
CA PHE A 132 4.57 7.45 8.79
C PHE A 132 3.99 6.41 7.84
N LEU A 133 4.87 5.62 7.22
CA LEU A 133 4.51 4.57 6.29
C LEU A 133 4.96 3.21 6.81
N CYS A 134 4.04 2.25 6.85
CA CYS A 134 4.31 0.84 7.09
C CYS A 134 3.79 0.05 5.90
N ILE A 135 4.66 -0.74 5.27
CA ILE A 135 4.30 -1.56 4.12
C ILE A 135 4.48 -3.03 4.43
N ALA A 136 3.52 -3.85 4.04
CA ALA A 136 3.62 -5.30 4.04
C ALA A 136 3.59 -5.80 2.60
N THR A 137 4.47 -6.73 2.25
CA THR A 137 4.54 -7.28 0.90
C THR A 137 5.17 -8.66 0.89
N GLN A 138 4.70 -9.52 0.01
CA GLN A 138 5.31 -10.82 -0.27
C GLN A 138 6.35 -10.72 -1.40
N MET A 139 6.40 -9.59 -2.13
CA MET A 139 7.25 -9.38 -3.29
C MET A 139 8.06 -8.07 -3.17
N PRO A 140 9.06 -8.01 -2.29
CA PRO A 140 9.85 -6.79 -2.09
C PRO A 140 10.57 -6.32 -3.36
N ARG A 141 10.90 -7.21 -4.30
CA ARG A 141 11.48 -6.83 -5.60
C ARG A 141 10.59 -5.91 -6.45
N ASP A 142 9.27 -5.97 -6.23
CA ASP A 142 8.29 -5.16 -6.97
C ASP A 142 8.02 -3.80 -6.31
N ILE A 143 8.60 -3.56 -5.14
CA ILE A 143 8.57 -2.23 -4.49
C ILE A 143 9.71 -1.38 -5.05
N PRO A 144 9.46 -0.11 -5.42
CA PRO A 144 10.52 0.78 -5.88
C PRO A 144 11.65 0.88 -4.87
N LEU A 145 12.90 0.74 -5.34
CA LEU A 145 14.07 0.84 -4.48
C LEU A 145 14.13 2.21 -3.77
N GLY A 146 13.65 3.27 -4.44
CA GLY A 146 13.52 4.61 -3.85
C GLY A 146 12.62 4.66 -2.63
N THR A 147 11.63 3.78 -2.54
CA THR A 147 10.76 3.63 -1.36
C THR A 147 11.40 2.72 -0.32
N LEU A 148 11.89 1.54 -0.73
CA LEU A 148 12.51 0.58 0.20
C LEU A 148 13.70 1.18 0.95
N SER A 149 14.57 1.91 0.26
CA SER A 149 15.76 2.53 0.88
C SER A 149 15.46 3.63 1.89
N GLN A 150 14.22 4.12 1.94
CA GLN A 150 13.78 5.09 2.95
C GLN A 150 13.15 4.42 4.19
N MET A 151 12.96 3.10 4.15
CA MET A 151 12.47 2.37 5.31
C MET A 151 13.57 2.23 6.36
N GLY A 152 13.26 2.64 7.60
CA GLY A 152 14.22 2.56 8.72
C GLY A 152 14.35 1.16 9.27
N THR A 153 13.30 0.36 9.23
CA THR A 153 13.23 -0.97 9.84
C THR A 153 12.56 -1.97 8.92
N PHE A 154 13.13 -3.18 8.86
CA PHE A 154 12.61 -4.32 8.11
C PHE A 154 12.37 -5.49 9.05
N ILE A 155 11.20 -6.10 8.95
CA ILE A 155 10.87 -7.38 9.56
C ILE A 155 10.73 -8.37 8.42
N VAL A 156 11.72 -9.22 8.22
CA VAL A 156 11.79 -10.12 7.06
C VAL A 156 11.51 -11.55 7.52
N HIS A 157 10.35 -12.08 7.14
CA HIS A 157 10.01 -13.47 7.31
C HIS A 157 10.72 -14.34 6.27
N ARG A 158 10.43 -15.65 6.29
CA ARG A 158 11.02 -16.59 5.34
C ARG A 158 10.89 -16.09 3.89
N LEU A 159 12.03 -15.97 3.21
CA LEU A 159 12.13 -15.46 1.86
C LEU A 159 13.05 -16.38 1.05
N ILE A 160 12.52 -17.00 -0.02
CA ILE A 160 13.23 -18.02 -0.79
C ILE A 160 13.83 -17.41 -2.05
N ASN A 161 13.11 -16.49 -2.71
CA ASN A 161 13.49 -15.93 -3.99
C ASN A 161 14.74 -15.03 -3.86
N ASP A 162 15.75 -15.27 -4.70
CA ASP A 162 17.00 -14.53 -4.67
C ASP A 162 16.85 -13.05 -5.07
N GLN A 163 15.90 -12.74 -5.97
CA GLN A 163 15.65 -11.35 -6.37
C GLN A 163 15.03 -10.56 -5.21
N ASP A 164 14.15 -11.18 -4.43
CA ASP A 164 13.56 -10.57 -3.24
C ASP A 164 14.62 -10.35 -2.16
N LYS A 165 15.52 -11.31 -1.94
CA LYS A 165 16.66 -11.15 -1.02
C LYS A 165 17.57 -10.01 -1.45
N LYS A 166 17.87 -9.88 -2.74
CA LYS A 166 18.66 -8.77 -3.29
C LYS A 166 17.98 -7.41 -3.10
N ALA A 167 16.66 -7.33 -3.22
CA ALA A 167 15.93 -6.09 -2.97
C ALA A 167 16.11 -5.63 -1.51
N ILE A 168 16.01 -6.54 -0.55
CA ILE A 168 16.25 -6.25 0.87
C ILE A 168 17.72 -5.90 1.12
N GLU A 169 18.67 -6.65 0.54
CA GLU A 169 20.11 -6.36 0.64
C GLU A 169 20.45 -4.94 0.16
N SER A 170 19.85 -4.54 -0.97
CA SER A 170 20.08 -3.22 -1.57
C SER A 170 19.44 -2.08 -0.78
N ALA A 171 18.37 -2.35 -0.04
CA ALA A 171 17.62 -1.35 0.70
C ALA A 171 18.11 -1.19 2.15
N ALA A 172 18.49 -2.27 2.81
CA ALA A 172 18.85 -2.28 4.22
C ALA A 172 20.38 -2.29 4.37
N SER A 173 20.95 -1.17 4.82
CA SER A 173 22.41 -0.97 4.95
C SER A 173 23.10 -1.98 5.89
N SER A 174 22.37 -2.52 6.88
CA SER A 174 22.87 -3.49 7.86
C SER A 174 22.65 -4.95 7.41
N ALA A 175 21.92 -5.20 6.32
CA ALA A 175 21.69 -6.53 5.77
C ALA A 175 22.87 -6.94 4.88
N ASN A 176 23.61 -7.98 5.26
CA ASN A 176 24.67 -8.56 4.42
C ASN A 176 24.25 -9.95 3.91
N LYS A 177 24.96 -10.44 2.87
CA LYS A 177 24.67 -11.73 2.25
C LYS A 177 24.66 -12.92 3.22
N ASN A 178 25.56 -12.89 4.20
CA ASN A 178 25.67 -14.00 5.17
C ASN A 178 24.42 -14.10 6.03
N ILE A 179 23.86 -12.97 6.44
CA ILE A 179 22.64 -12.93 7.26
C ILE A 179 21.41 -13.27 6.42
N LEU A 180 21.32 -12.75 5.21
CA LEU A 180 20.22 -13.04 4.30
C LEU A 180 20.19 -14.51 3.84
N SER A 181 21.31 -15.26 3.95
CA SER A 181 21.34 -16.70 3.67
C SER A 181 20.48 -17.52 4.64
N PHE A 182 20.15 -17.00 5.83
CA PHE A 182 19.27 -17.67 6.77
C PHE A 182 17.77 -17.50 6.43
N LEU A 183 17.39 -16.54 5.61
CA LEU A 183 15.98 -16.28 5.30
C LEU A 183 15.22 -17.50 4.75
N PRO A 184 15.78 -18.37 3.88
CA PRO A 184 15.06 -19.52 3.36
C PRO A 184 14.73 -20.59 4.39
N ILE A 185 15.51 -20.68 5.48
CA ILE A 185 15.37 -21.72 6.50
C ILE A 185 14.55 -21.27 7.73
N LEU A 186 14.10 -20.01 7.77
CA LEU A 186 13.27 -19.51 8.86
C LEU A 186 11.97 -20.32 8.97
N GLY A 187 11.61 -20.66 10.20
CA GLY A 187 10.38 -21.34 10.55
C GLY A 187 9.17 -20.41 10.57
N GLU A 188 8.01 -20.99 10.88
CA GLU A 188 6.78 -20.22 11.08
C GLU A 188 6.90 -19.31 12.31
N GLY A 189 6.54 -18.02 12.14
CA GLY A 189 6.65 -17.00 13.17
C GLY A 189 8.08 -16.48 13.40
N GLU A 190 9.09 -17.02 12.73
CA GLU A 190 10.44 -16.47 12.79
C GLU A 190 10.63 -15.35 11.78
N ALA A 191 11.42 -14.35 12.16
CA ALA A 191 11.74 -13.21 11.31
C ALA A 191 13.14 -12.68 11.62
N LEU A 192 13.74 -12.06 10.61
CA LEU A 192 14.96 -11.29 10.73
C LEU A 192 14.58 -9.80 10.87
N LEU A 193 14.99 -9.19 11.97
CA LEU A 193 14.80 -7.77 12.23
C LEU A 193 16.08 -7.03 11.83
N VAL A 194 15.96 -6.11 10.87
CA VAL A 194 17.06 -5.33 10.30
C VAL A 194 16.66 -3.87 10.25
N GLY A 195 17.56 -2.97 10.59
CA GLY A 195 17.27 -1.54 10.45
C GLY A 195 18.30 -0.66 11.13
N VAL A 196 18.12 0.63 10.94
CA VAL A 196 19.03 1.67 11.46
C VAL A 196 19.02 1.78 13.00
N ASP A 197 17.90 1.36 13.61
CA ASP A 197 17.72 1.40 15.07
C ASP A 197 18.35 0.18 15.78
N PHE A 198 18.89 -0.78 15.01
CA PHE A 198 19.50 -2.00 15.55
C PHE A 198 20.98 -2.06 15.19
N PRO A 199 21.88 -2.27 16.18
CA PRO A 199 23.33 -2.33 15.94
C PRO A 199 23.74 -3.53 15.08
N MET A 200 22.93 -4.58 15.09
CA MET A 200 23.09 -5.77 14.26
C MET A 200 21.72 -6.37 13.93
N PRO A 201 21.62 -7.14 12.83
CA PRO A 201 20.42 -7.91 12.53
C PRO A 201 20.12 -8.93 13.63
N LEU A 202 18.85 -9.00 14.03
CA LEU A 202 18.38 -9.88 15.10
C LEU A 202 17.42 -10.92 14.55
N LEU A 203 17.66 -12.18 14.87
CA LEU A 203 16.69 -13.23 14.64
C LEU A 203 15.67 -13.22 15.79
N ILE A 204 14.41 -13.04 15.46
CA ILE A 204 13.31 -12.95 16.41
C ILE A 204 12.26 -14.02 16.14
N LYS A 205 11.53 -14.39 17.17
CA LYS A 205 10.33 -15.20 17.07
C LYS A 205 9.15 -14.36 17.51
N ILE A 206 8.15 -14.27 16.63
CA ILE A 206 6.93 -13.51 16.90
C ILE A 206 5.95 -14.43 17.60
N ASP A 207 5.41 -13.98 18.72
CA ASP A 207 4.39 -14.72 19.45
C ASP A 207 3.08 -14.81 18.66
N ALA A 208 2.34 -15.89 18.89
CA ALA A 208 1.02 -16.02 18.30
C ALA A 208 0.10 -14.89 18.77
N PRO A 209 -0.74 -14.32 17.89
CA PRO A 209 -1.65 -13.25 18.28
C PRO A 209 -2.69 -13.75 19.31
N ASN A 210 -2.99 -12.92 20.31
CA ASN A 210 -3.99 -13.23 21.32
C ASN A 210 -5.40 -13.42 20.72
N THR A 211 -5.68 -12.73 19.61
CA THR A 211 -6.93 -12.86 18.87
C THR A 211 -6.69 -13.70 17.62
N LYS A 212 -7.41 -14.80 17.47
CA LYS A 212 -7.30 -15.63 16.27
C LYS A 212 -7.71 -14.81 15.03
N PRO A 213 -6.89 -14.80 13.97
CA PRO A 213 -7.25 -14.14 12.73
C PRO A 213 -8.50 -14.81 12.14
N ASN A 214 -9.46 -14.01 11.66
CA ASN A 214 -10.66 -14.51 11.00
C ASN A 214 -10.39 -14.85 9.52
N SER A 215 -9.30 -15.55 9.27
CA SER A 215 -8.93 -16.06 7.96
C SER A 215 -9.00 -17.59 7.99
N GLN A 216 -10.00 -18.14 7.30
CA GLN A 216 -10.08 -19.58 7.11
C GLN A 216 -9.42 -19.93 5.77
N THR A 217 -8.27 -20.53 5.83
CA THR A 217 -7.73 -21.19 4.63
C THR A 217 -8.60 -22.43 4.35
N PRO A 218 -9.21 -22.54 3.16
CA PRO A 218 -9.96 -23.73 2.81
C PRO A 218 -9.09 -24.97 2.94
N ARG A 219 -9.49 -25.92 3.77
CA ARG A 219 -8.80 -27.21 3.89
C ARG A 219 -9.52 -28.22 3.01
N PHE A 220 -8.79 -28.94 2.19
CA PHE A 220 -9.31 -30.10 1.51
C PHE A 220 -9.53 -31.18 2.59
N THR A 221 -10.78 -31.38 3.00
CA THR A 221 -11.15 -32.56 3.81
C THR A 221 -11.38 -33.72 2.84
N ILE A 222 -10.50 -34.70 2.86
CA ILE A 222 -10.79 -36.01 2.27
C ILE A 222 -11.91 -36.58 3.15
N LYS A 223 -13.13 -36.67 2.60
CA LYS A 223 -14.17 -37.47 3.26
C LYS A 223 -13.75 -38.93 3.08
N ASP A 224 -13.26 -39.52 4.16
CA ASP A 224 -13.13 -40.95 4.19
C ASP A 224 -14.50 -41.57 3.91
N LYS A 225 -14.53 -42.51 2.93
CA LYS A 225 -15.72 -43.25 2.53
C LYS A 225 -16.05 -44.30 3.58
#